data_4ce97d5a2cc3feec1c6bd7f14d5c04cf
#
_entry.id   4ce97d5a2cc3feec1c6bd7f14d5c04cf
#
_cell.length_a   1.000
_cell.length_b   1.000
_cell.length_c   1.000
_cell.angle_alpha   90.00
_cell.angle_beta   90.00
_cell.angle_gamma   90.00
#
_symmetry.space_group_name_H-M   'P 1'
#
loop_
_entity.id
_entity.type
_entity.pdbx_description
1 polymer ?
#
loop_
_entity_poly.entity_id
_entity_poly.type
_entity_poly.pdbx_seq_one_letter_code
_entity_poly.pdbx_strand_id
1 'polypeptide(L)'
;MAKTFKLKIVTPEKIFFEGEAEKINLETTEGKTEILANHSAFIAMLVPTNSKLITHKGEEKKFFLSSGILKVNTEEVVILCDAAEWPEEIDKKRAEEAKKRAEERLSKKDGVDIKRAEFALMRAIKRIEMV
;
A
#
# COMPACT_ATOMS: atom_id res chain seq x y z
N MET A 1 -11.65 -23.32 -11.42
CA MET A 1 -10.61 -22.89 -10.46
C MET A 1 -10.03 -21.56 -10.88
N ALA A 2 -9.96 -20.63 -9.95
CA ALA A 2 -9.33 -19.34 -10.21
C ALA A 2 -7.81 -19.52 -10.35
N LYS A 3 -7.22 -18.82 -11.31
CA LYS A 3 -5.79 -18.79 -11.46
C LYS A 3 -5.19 -17.90 -10.39
N THR A 4 -4.01 -18.25 -9.92
CA THR A 4 -3.32 -17.52 -8.87
C THR A 4 -1.92 -17.10 -9.32
N PHE A 5 -1.35 -16.16 -8.59
CA PHE A 5 0.03 -15.74 -8.75
C PHE A 5 0.68 -15.69 -7.37
N LYS A 6 2.00 -15.80 -7.35
CA LYS A 6 2.75 -15.65 -6.10
C LYS A 6 2.82 -14.17 -5.76
N LEU A 7 2.48 -13.84 -4.52
CA LEU A 7 2.51 -12.47 -4.03
C LEU A 7 3.41 -12.39 -2.81
N LYS A 8 4.32 -11.43 -2.82
CA LYS A 8 5.21 -11.16 -1.70
C LYS A 8 5.22 -9.67 -1.42
N ILE A 9 4.90 -9.30 -0.18
CA ILE A 9 4.90 -7.91 0.27
C ILE A 9 5.95 -7.78 1.37
N VAL A 10 6.98 -6.97 1.13
CA VAL A 10 8.13 -6.83 2.01
C VAL A 10 8.29 -5.40 2.47
N THR A 11 8.52 -5.23 3.77
CA THR A 11 8.91 -3.95 4.38
C THR A 11 10.33 -4.08 4.90
N PRO A 12 10.99 -2.97 5.29
CA PRO A 12 12.33 -3.07 5.87
C PRO A 12 12.40 -3.94 7.13
N GLU A 13 11.30 -4.08 7.83
CA GLU A 13 11.27 -4.83 9.11
C GLU A 13 10.91 -6.29 8.95
N LYS A 14 10.08 -6.64 7.95
CA LYS A 14 9.55 -8.00 7.86
C LYS A 14 8.96 -8.30 6.49
N ILE A 15 8.70 -9.58 6.27
CA ILE A 15 7.83 -10.01 5.18
C ILE A 15 6.40 -9.89 5.72
N PHE A 16 5.65 -8.95 5.16
CA PHE A 16 4.28 -8.67 5.59
C PHE A 16 3.29 -9.75 5.13
N PHE A 17 3.45 -10.19 3.89
CA PHE A 17 2.63 -11.24 3.31
C PHE A 17 3.44 -12.04 2.31
N GLU A 18 3.24 -13.35 2.30
CA GLU A 18 3.83 -14.24 1.30
C GLU A 18 2.86 -15.39 1.07
N GLY A 19 2.42 -15.57 -0.17
CA GLY A 19 1.46 -16.61 -0.49
C GLY A 19 0.92 -16.45 -1.89
N GLU A 20 -0.10 -17.22 -2.20
CA GLU A 20 -0.79 -17.15 -3.48
C GLU A 20 -2.04 -16.30 -3.39
N ALA A 21 -2.26 -15.48 -4.41
CA ALA A 21 -3.40 -14.59 -4.50
C ALA A 21 -4.10 -14.73 -5.84
N GLU A 22 -5.39 -14.53 -5.85
CA GLU A 22 -6.17 -14.45 -7.09
C GLU A 22 -6.14 -13.04 -7.65
N LYS A 23 -6.07 -12.03 -6.77
CA LYS A 23 -6.18 -10.64 -7.16
C LYS A 23 -5.63 -9.72 -6.07
N ILE A 24 -5.05 -8.60 -6.48
CA ILE A 24 -4.70 -7.53 -5.55
C ILE A 24 -5.02 -6.18 -6.17
N ASN A 25 -5.62 -5.29 -5.38
CA ASN A 25 -5.92 -3.92 -5.76
C ASN A 25 -4.93 -2.98 -5.08
N LEU A 26 -4.37 -2.06 -5.87
CA LEU A 26 -3.34 -1.13 -5.42
C LEU A 26 -3.57 0.23 -6.07
N GLU A 27 -2.77 1.20 -5.66
CA GLU A 27 -2.72 2.48 -6.35
C GLU A 27 -1.27 2.84 -6.65
N THR A 28 -1.02 3.18 -7.91
CA THR A 28 0.28 3.61 -8.38
C THR A 28 0.26 5.10 -8.69
N THR A 29 1.40 5.66 -9.06
CA THR A 29 1.49 7.06 -9.49
C THR A 29 0.63 7.34 -10.73
N GLU A 30 0.22 6.30 -11.45
CA GLU A 30 -0.63 6.43 -12.63
C GLU A 30 -2.10 6.10 -12.36
N GLY A 31 -2.46 5.77 -11.12
CA GLY A 31 -3.83 5.51 -10.73
C GLY A 31 -4.06 4.16 -10.11
N LYS A 32 -5.32 3.84 -9.90
CA LYS A 32 -5.73 2.57 -9.30
C LYS A 32 -5.49 1.43 -10.27
N THR A 33 -4.97 0.33 -9.74
CA THR A 33 -4.57 -0.84 -10.53
C THR A 33 -5.06 -2.11 -9.86
N GLU A 34 -5.56 -3.03 -10.67
CA GLU A 34 -5.93 -4.36 -10.22
C GLU A 34 -5.06 -5.38 -10.93
N ILE A 35 -4.43 -6.26 -10.16
CA ILE A 35 -3.54 -7.28 -10.70
C ILE A 35 -4.17 -8.65 -10.56
N LEU A 36 -4.28 -9.33 -11.68
CA LEU A 36 -4.78 -10.70 -11.79
C LEU A 36 -3.64 -11.60 -12.30
N ALA A 37 -3.86 -12.90 -12.27
CA ALA A 37 -2.88 -13.85 -12.80
C ALA A 37 -2.65 -13.64 -14.32
N ASN A 38 -1.45 -13.99 -14.78
CA ASN A 38 -1.07 -13.94 -16.19
C ASN A 38 -1.05 -12.58 -16.87
N HIS A 39 -0.83 -11.50 -16.10
CA HIS A 39 -0.69 -10.24 -16.78
C HIS A 39 0.77 -9.91 -17.10
N SER A 40 0.93 -8.90 -17.94
CA SER A 40 2.25 -8.52 -18.48
C SER A 40 3.19 -8.02 -17.38
N ALA A 41 4.48 -8.27 -17.57
CA ALA A 41 5.50 -7.78 -16.65
C ALA A 41 5.59 -6.25 -16.71
N PHE A 42 5.68 -5.61 -15.54
CA PHE A 42 5.90 -4.17 -15.45
C PHE A 42 6.42 -3.79 -14.07
N ILE A 43 6.91 -2.57 -13.96
CA ILE A 43 7.35 -1.98 -12.69
C ILE A 43 6.61 -0.65 -12.53
N ALA A 44 6.10 -0.39 -11.34
CA ALA A 44 5.40 0.86 -11.04
C ALA A 44 5.75 1.36 -9.65
N MET A 45 5.57 2.65 -9.43
CA MET A 45 5.74 3.24 -8.10
C MET A 45 4.39 3.32 -7.41
N LEU A 46 4.37 2.87 -6.16
CA LEU A 46 3.16 2.88 -5.34
C LEU A 46 3.01 4.19 -4.58
N VAL A 47 1.77 4.62 -4.44
CA VAL A 47 1.41 5.71 -3.53
C VAL A 47 0.69 5.11 -2.33
N PRO A 48 0.63 5.82 -1.18
CA PRO A 48 -0.09 5.32 -0.01
C PRO A 48 -1.55 4.99 -0.36
N THR A 49 -1.99 3.79 0.01
CA THR A 49 -3.31 3.31 -0.35
C THR A 49 -3.82 2.28 0.64
N ASN A 50 -5.13 2.13 0.66
CA ASN A 50 -5.78 1.01 1.31
C ASN A 50 -5.99 -0.05 0.24
N SER A 51 -5.32 -1.16 0.42
CA SER A 51 -5.25 -2.23 -0.55
C SER A 51 -6.14 -3.39 -0.15
N LYS A 52 -6.46 -4.23 -1.12
CA LYS A 52 -7.28 -5.42 -0.89
C LYS A 52 -6.72 -6.56 -1.72
N LEU A 53 -6.58 -7.72 -1.11
CA LEU A 53 -6.19 -8.91 -1.83
C LEU A 53 -7.23 -10.02 -1.63
N ILE A 54 -7.34 -10.88 -2.62
CA ILE A 54 -8.12 -12.11 -2.54
C ILE A 54 -7.14 -13.25 -2.56
N THR A 55 -7.12 -14.07 -1.50
CA THR A 55 -6.21 -15.20 -1.39
C THR A 55 -6.67 -16.35 -2.31
N HIS A 56 -5.80 -17.35 -2.49
CA HIS A 56 -6.14 -18.55 -3.25
C HIS A 56 -7.34 -19.32 -2.68
N LYS A 57 -7.69 -19.07 -1.41
CA LYS A 57 -8.86 -19.65 -0.76
C LYS A 57 -10.11 -18.80 -0.91
N GLY A 58 -10.02 -17.68 -1.62
CA GLY A 58 -11.12 -16.77 -1.80
C GLY A 58 -11.35 -15.80 -0.64
N GLU A 59 -10.45 -15.76 0.32
CA GLU A 59 -10.55 -14.83 1.46
C GLU A 59 -10.14 -13.43 1.06
N GLU A 60 -10.93 -12.44 1.45
CA GLU A 60 -10.62 -11.05 1.22
C GLU A 60 -9.84 -10.50 2.43
N LYS A 61 -8.71 -9.86 2.15
CA LYS A 61 -7.89 -9.22 3.18
C LYS A 61 -7.64 -7.78 2.81
N LYS A 62 -7.93 -6.87 3.73
CA LYS A 62 -7.69 -5.43 3.55
C LYS A 62 -6.51 -5.00 4.41
N PHE A 63 -5.70 -4.10 3.87
CA PHE A 63 -4.51 -3.63 4.56
C PHE A 63 -4.04 -2.29 3.99
N PHE A 64 -3.28 -1.58 4.81
CA PHE A 64 -2.66 -0.32 4.41
C PHE A 64 -1.30 -0.58 3.80
N LEU A 65 -1.00 0.09 2.67
CA LEU A 65 0.34 0.12 2.07
C LEU A 65 0.82 1.56 1.97
N SER A 66 2.06 1.79 2.35
CA SER A 66 2.74 3.06 2.14
C SER A 66 3.35 3.08 0.73
N SER A 67 4.17 4.09 0.46
CA SER A 67 4.88 4.22 -0.80
C SER A 67 5.88 3.09 -1.01
N GLY A 68 6.14 2.74 -2.25
CA GLY A 68 7.10 1.69 -2.56
C GLY A 68 7.14 1.39 -4.04
N ILE A 69 7.66 0.20 -4.35
CA ILE A 69 7.82 -0.27 -5.72
C ILE A 69 7.03 -1.55 -5.90
N LEU A 70 6.25 -1.59 -6.97
CA LEU A 70 5.54 -2.77 -7.42
C LEU A 70 6.30 -3.37 -8.59
N LYS A 71 6.69 -4.61 -8.46
CA LYS A 71 7.35 -5.35 -9.54
C LYS A 71 6.50 -6.56 -9.92
N VAL A 72 6.05 -6.59 -11.15
CA VAL A 72 5.20 -7.65 -11.65
C VAL A 72 5.91 -8.44 -12.73
N ASN A 73 5.98 -9.75 -12.53
CA ASN A 73 6.42 -10.71 -13.52
C ASN A 73 5.22 -11.57 -13.92
N THR A 74 5.36 -12.41 -14.92
CA THR A 74 4.25 -13.24 -15.38
C THR A 74 3.73 -14.21 -14.31
N GLU A 75 4.56 -14.62 -13.37
CA GLU A 75 4.19 -15.58 -12.33
C GLU A 75 4.23 -15.04 -10.92
N GLU A 76 4.93 -13.94 -10.70
CA GLU A 76 5.18 -13.41 -9.36
C GLU A 76 4.98 -11.90 -9.30
N VAL A 77 4.42 -11.45 -8.19
CA VAL A 77 4.26 -10.03 -7.87
C VAL A 77 5.00 -9.75 -6.57
N VAL A 78 5.93 -8.80 -6.60
CA VAL A 78 6.69 -8.40 -5.44
C VAL A 78 6.43 -6.92 -5.14
N ILE A 79 6.09 -6.63 -3.90
CA ILE A 79 5.88 -5.27 -3.42
C ILE A 79 6.94 -4.98 -2.36
N LEU A 80 7.74 -3.93 -2.60
CA LEU A 80 8.72 -3.44 -1.64
C LEU A 80 8.22 -2.08 -1.18
N CYS A 81 7.81 -1.95 0.06
CA CYS A 81 7.21 -0.71 0.57
C CYS A 81 7.80 -0.32 1.92
N ASP A 82 7.64 0.96 2.26
CA ASP A 82 8.17 1.49 3.52
C ASP A 82 7.41 0.96 4.72
N ALA A 83 6.11 0.72 4.57
CA ALA A 83 5.27 0.18 5.62
C ALA A 83 4.06 -0.54 5.04
N ALA A 84 3.63 -1.59 5.70
CA ALA A 84 2.40 -2.30 5.42
C ALA A 84 1.79 -2.71 6.76
N GLU A 85 0.49 -2.50 6.91
CA GLU A 85 -0.18 -2.72 8.19
C GLU A 85 -1.55 -3.33 8.02
N TRP A 86 -1.84 -4.35 8.82
CA TRP A 86 -3.20 -4.86 8.95
C TRP A 86 -4.03 -3.84 9.75
N PRO A 87 -5.37 -3.80 9.56
CA PRO A 87 -6.21 -2.83 10.29
C PRO A 87 -6.00 -2.86 11.81
N GLU A 88 -5.86 -4.03 12.39
CA GLU A 88 -5.68 -4.20 13.83
C GLU A 88 -4.33 -3.72 14.36
N GLU A 89 -3.35 -3.52 13.47
CA GLU A 89 -2.03 -3.00 13.81
C GLU A 89 -1.97 -1.48 13.82
N ILE A 90 -3.00 -0.81 13.26
CA ILE A 90 -3.01 0.64 13.10
C ILE A 90 -3.47 1.32 14.38
N ASP A 91 -2.64 2.24 14.87
CA ASP A 91 -2.98 3.12 15.99
C ASP A 91 -3.69 4.36 15.45
N LYS A 92 -5.01 4.39 15.59
CA LYS A 92 -5.84 5.47 15.07
C LYS A 92 -5.47 6.83 15.64
N LYS A 93 -5.20 6.90 16.94
CA LYS A 93 -4.84 8.15 17.62
C LYS A 93 -3.52 8.70 17.04
N ARG A 94 -2.53 7.83 16.87
CA ARG A 94 -1.24 8.20 16.28
C ARG A 94 -1.41 8.69 14.84
N ALA A 95 -2.30 8.04 14.08
CA ALA A 95 -2.58 8.43 12.69
C ALA A 95 -3.26 9.80 12.65
N GLU A 96 -4.17 10.09 13.56
CA GLU A 96 -4.83 11.41 13.67
C GLU A 96 -3.83 12.50 14.01
N GLU A 97 -2.90 12.23 14.93
CA GLU A 97 -1.83 13.16 15.28
C GLU A 97 -0.89 13.42 14.11
N ALA A 98 -0.54 12.36 13.36
CA ALA A 98 0.30 12.48 12.17
C ALA A 98 -0.38 13.31 11.08
N LYS A 99 -1.70 13.13 10.92
CA LYS A 99 -2.48 13.91 9.97
C LYS A 99 -2.44 15.40 10.32
N LYS A 100 -2.63 15.71 11.60
CA LYS A 100 -2.59 17.09 12.09
C LYS A 100 -1.23 17.74 11.83
N ARG A 101 -0.15 17.03 12.13
CA ARG A 101 1.22 17.53 11.88
C ARG A 101 1.47 17.80 10.39
N ALA A 102 1.00 16.91 9.52
CA ALA A 102 1.18 17.09 8.08
C ALA A 102 0.38 18.28 7.55
N GLU A 103 -0.85 18.45 8.04
CA GLU A 103 -1.67 19.60 7.69
C GLU A 103 -1.03 20.92 8.12
N GLU A 104 -0.45 20.95 9.33
CA GLU A 104 0.24 22.14 9.84
C GLU A 104 1.48 22.47 8.98
N ARG A 105 2.25 21.47 8.58
CA ARG A 105 3.41 21.68 7.71
C ARG A 105 3.01 22.24 6.36
N LEU A 106 1.94 21.72 5.76
CA LEU A 106 1.45 22.20 4.48
C LEU A 106 0.95 23.65 4.55
N SER A 107 0.40 24.05 5.70
CA SER A 107 -0.08 25.42 5.88
C SER A 107 1.05 26.45 5.98
N LYS A 108 2.23 26.04 6.47
CA LYS A 108 3.36 26.96 6.68
C LYS A 108 4.10 27.34 5.41
N LYS A 109 4.21 26.44 4.44
CA LYS A 109 4.83 26.61 3.13
C LYS A 109 6.33 26.94 3.08
N ASP A 110 6.88 27.65 4.02
CA ASP A 110 8.30 28.03 4.05
C ASP A 110 9.13 26.98 4.79
N GLY A 111 10.26 26.55 4.17
CA GLY A 111 11.18 25.59 4.75
C GLY A 111 10.63 24.17 4.85
N VAL A 112 9.55 23.85 4.14
CA VAL A 112 8.88 22.57 4.17
C VAL A 112 9.01 21.88 2.81
N ASP A 113 9.35 20.60 2.84
CA ASP A 113 9.25 19.75 1.66
C ASP A 113 7.76 19.40 1.46
N ILE A 114 7.13 20.11 0.54
CA ILE A 114 5.70 19.99 0.28
C ILE A 114 5.30 18.58 -0.14
N LYS A 115 6.05 17.96 -1.03
CA LYS A 115 5.76 16.59 -1.47
C LYS A 115 5.82 15.60 -0.33
N ARG A 116 6.84 15.71 0.52
CA ARG A 116 7.00 14.84 1.66
C ARG A 116 5.84 15.00 2.64
N ALA A 117 5.41 16.22 2.87
CA ALA A 117 4.27 16.52 3.74
C ALA A 117 2.96 16.01 3.14
N GLU A 118 2.78 16.11 1.83
CA GLU A 118 1.60 15.57 1.14
C GLU A 118 1.52 14.05 1.26
N PHE A 119 2.65 13.34 1.07
CA PHE A 119 2.67 11.89 1.24
C PHE A 119 2.43 11.49 2.70
N ALA A 120 2.97 12.24 3.66
CA ALA A 120 2.71 11.99 5.07
C ALA A 120 1.23 12.16 5.41
N LEU A 121 0.59 13.18 4.85
CA LEU A 121 -0.84 13.40 5.02
C LEU A 121 -1.65 12.25 4.40
N MET A 122 -1.28 11.84 3.20
CA MET A 122 -1.94 10.73 2.50
C MET A 122 -1.87 9.43 3.31
N ARG A 123 -0.67 9.11 3.86
CA ARG A 123 -0.51 7.92 4.71
C ARG A 123 -1.42 7.98 5.94
N ALA A 124 -1.48 9.13 6.59
CA ALA A 124 -2.30 9.30 7.79
C ALA A 124 -3.78 9.15 7.48
N ILE A 125 -4.26 9.75 6.40
CA ILE A 125 -5.65 9.65 5.97
C ILE A 125 -6.02 8.19 5.66
N LYS A 126 -5.16 7.49 4.92
CA LYS A 126 -5.43 6.09 4.57
C LYS A 126 -5.48 5.19 5.80
N ARG A 127 -4.59 5.41 6.76
CA ARG A 127 -4.64 4.66 8.02
C ARG A 127 -5.92 4.90 8.79
N ILE A 128 -6.36 6.15 8.87
CA ILE A 128 -7.61 6.51 9.56
C ILE A 128 -8.82 5.85 8.89
N GLU A 129 -8.85 5.84 7.57
CA GLU A 129 -9.94 5.21 6.82
C GLU A 129 -10.00 3.68 7.03
N MET A 130 -8.87 3.07 7.35
CA MET A 130 -8.77 1.63 7.52
C MET A 130 -9.36 1.13 8.85
N VAL A 131 -9.45 1.99 9.84
CA VAL A 131 -9.91 1.61 11.20
C VAL A 131 -11.25 2.23 11.58
#